data_a1c6119f225bbd19dce7ec76a4e85ddc
#
_entry.id   a1c6119f225bbd19dce7ec76a4e85ddc
#
_cell.length_a   1.000
_cell.length_b   1.000
_cell.length_c   1.000
_cell.angle_alpha   90.00
_cell.angle_beta   90.00
_cell.angle_gamma   90.00
#
_symmetry.space_group_name_H-M   'P 1'
#
loop_
_entity.id
_entity.type
_entity.pdbx_description
1 polymer ?
#
loop_
_entity_poly.entity_id
_entity_poly.type
_entity_poly.pdbx_seq_one_letter_code
_entity_poly.pdbx_strand_id
1 'polypeptide(L)'
;MTEPVGIRQVSMRQRWDKVASLHWRYDSAALRSLLPPGVAVDTLDGDAWVSLVAFVRVVAPARALPAVPWLSIFLETHVRTYVRGPDGGRGVWFLSLDADRLVATVIGRQVFGLPCHWSRLRLETAGDVVVYNTRRRRPRRPRVHSQIAVAMGEPIAPAELTAADRFLAARFRMYAPGRNGVYAIDVAPEPYELSRAHVLHLEDGLVAATGLEAPAEPATAHYCGGMEARVGPRIAVTNSGMAHDAKGSVVPRPIFPTA
;
A
#
# COMPACT_ATOMS: atom_id res chain seq x y z
N MET A 1 -1.01 10.82 -14.88
CA MET A 1 -0.76 9.55 -14.18
C MET A 1 0.56 8.99 -14.68
N THR A 2 1.42 8.50 -13.79
CA THR A 2 2.62 7.75 -14.21
C THR A 2 2.14 6.56 -15.02
N GLU A 3 2.71 6.34 -16.21
CA GLU A 3 2.34 5.20 -17.05
C GLU A 3 2.45 3.90 -16.24
N PRO A 4 1.44 3.02 -16.28
CA PRO A 4 1.51 1.75 -15.60
C PRO A 4 2.69 0.97 -16.17
N VAL A 5 3.56 0.46 -15.30
CA VAL A 5 4.66 -0.42 -15.68
C VAL A 5 4.08 -1.59 -16.47
N GLY A 6 4.54 -1.78 -17.70
CA GLY A 6 4.05 -2.85 -18.57
C GLY A 6 4.34 -4.21 -17.93
N ILE A 7 3.33 -4.84 -17.32
CA ILE A 7 3.46 -6.17 -16.71
C ILE A 7 3.50 -7.21 -17.81
N ARG A 8 4.66 -7.82 -18.03
CA ARG A 8 4.85 -8.88 -19.04
C ARG A 8 4.19 -10.21 -18.63
N GLN A 9 4.17 -10.51 -17.33
CA GLN A 9 3.59 -11.73 -16.78
C GLN A 9 2.61 -11.38 -15.67
N VAL A 10 1.35 -11.78 -15.82
CA VAL A 10 0.31 -11.57 -14.82
C VAL A 10 0.24 -12.78 -13.89
N SER A 11 0.47 -12.57 -12.60
CA SER A 11 0.36 -13.60 -11.56
C SER A 11 -1.05 -13.72 -11.02
N MET A 12 -1.75 -12.59 -10.90
CA MET A 12 -3.16 -12.54 -10.46
C MET A 12 -3.84 -11.28 -10.97
N ARG A 13 -5.16 -11.31 -11.02
CA ARG A 13 -6.01 -10.14 -11.21
C ARG A 13 -6.65 -9.78 -9.89
N GLN A 14 -6.80 -8.50 -9.63
CA GLN A 14 -7.47 -7.99 -8.45
C GLN A 14 -8.48 -6.92 -8.87
N ARG A 15 -9.54 -6.82 -8.08
CA ARG A 15 -10.43 -5.69 -8.09
C ARG A 15 -10.51 -5.12 -6.69
N TRP A 16 -10.43 -3.81 -6.58
CA TRP A 16 -10.53 -3.08 -5.32
C TRP A 16 -11.75 -2.19 -5.41
N ASP A 17 -12.73 -2.43 -4.54
CA ASP A 17 -13.97 -1.67 -4.53
C ASP A 17 -14.05 -0.81 -3.27
N LYS A 18 -14.72 0.34 -3.41
CA LYS A 18 -15.03 1.26 -2.30
C LYS A 18 -13.76 1.68 -1.53
N VAL A 19 -12.71 2.05 -2.25
CA VAL A 19 -11.41 2.39 -1.67
C VAL A 19 -11.47 3.75 -1.01
N ALA A 20 -11.41 3.79 0.32
CA ALA A 20 -11.25 5.00 1.12
C ALA A 20 -9.79 5.13 1.57
N SER A 21 -9.17 6.26 1.31
CA SER A 21 -7.77 6.53 1.61
C SER A 21 -7.62 7.84 2.36
N LEU A 22 -7.05 7.79 3.56
CA LEU A 22 -6.75 8.94 4.40
C LEU A 22 -5.24 9.11 4.45
N HIS A 23 -4.74 10.35 4.36
CA HIS A 23 -3.32 10.63 4.20
C HIS A 23 -2.85 11.68 5.19
N TRP A 24 -1.71 11.43 5.84
CA TRP A 24 -1.06 12.31 6.81
C TRP A 24 0.37 12.58 6.43
N ARG A 25 0.84 13.78 6.79
CA ARG A 25 2.24 14.15 6.72
C ARG A 25 2.95 13.71 7.98
N TYR A 26 4.17 13.23 7.81
CA TYR A 26 5.06 12.82 8.89
C TYR A 26 6.48 13.32 8.65
N ASP A 27 7.25 13.45 9.71
CA ASP A 27 8.69 13.62 9.59
C ASP A 27 9.30 12.34 8.98
N SER A 28 10.17 12.53 7.98
CA SER A 28 10.87 11.43 7.33
C SER A 28 11.76 10.62 8.27
N ALA A 29 12.29 11.25 9.35
CA ALA A 29 13.08 10.57 10.36
C ALA A 29 12.27 9.54 11.14
N ALA A 30 11.00 9.83 11.45
CA ALA A 30 10.11 8.90 12.13
C ALA A 30 9.86 7.62 11.32
N LEU A 31 9.75 7.75 10.00
CA LEU A 31 9.51 6.61 9.10
C LEU A 31 10.78 5.81 8.79
N ARG A 32 11.94 6.45 8.81
CA ARG A 32 13.22 5.80 8.47
C ARG A 32 13.52 4.59 9.35
N SER A 33 13.20 4.67 10.64
CA SER A 33 13.41 3.56 11.59
C SER A 33 12.53 2.33 11.33
N LEU A 34 11.44 2.49 10.57
CA LEU A 34 10.50 1.42 10.22
C LEU A 34 10.82 0.74 8.90
N LEU A 35 11.81 1.23 8.17
CA LEU A 35 12.20 0.72 6.85
C LEU A 35 13.50 -0.10 6.94
N PRO A 36 13.61 -1.19 6.16
CA PRO A 36 14.84 -1.96 6.12
C PRO A 36 15.96 -1.22 5.37
N PRO A 37 17.23 -1.62 5.56
CA PRO A 37 18.34 -1.10 4.78
C PRO A 37 18.09 -1.17 3.26
N GLY A 38 18.48 -0.13 2.54
CA GLY A 38 18.31 -0.02 1.09
C GLY A 38 16.94 0.50 0.62
N VAL A 39 15.96 0.61 1.52
CA VAL A 39 14.68 1.27 1.22
C VAL A 39 14.70 2.67 1.83
N ALA A 40 14.49 3.68 1.01
CA ALA A 40 14.46 5.08 1.45
C ALA A 40 13.03 5.63 1.50
N VAL A 41 12.77 6.56 2.39
CA VAL A 41 11.49 7.30 2.41
C VAL A 41 11.41 8.14 1.13
N ASP A 42 10.28 8.08 0.42
CA ASP A 42 9.97 8.99 -0.68
C ASP A 42 9.14 10.15 -0.13
N THR A 43 9.55 11.37 -0.44
CA THR A 43 8.93 12.60 0.08
C THR A 43 8.28 13.40 -1.02
N LEU A 44 7.29 14.20 -0.66
CA LEU A 44 6.71 15.25 -1.49
C LEU A 44 6.81 16.57 -0.72
N ASP A 45 7.42 17.57 -1.34
CA ASP A 45 7.67 18.91 -0.75
C ASP A 45 8.41 18.86 0.61
N GLY A 46 9.28 17.84 0.78
CA GLY A 46 10.05 17.61 2.01
C GLY A 46 9.34 16.71 3.02
N ASP A 47 8.04 16.56 2.95
CA ASP A 47 7.24 15.74 3.87
C ASP A 47 7.22 14.26 3.44
N ALA A 48 7.32 13.38 4.42
CA ALA A 48 6.96 11.98 4.27
C ALA A 48 5.45 11.81 4.47
N TRP A 49 4.90 10.70 3.97
CA TRP A 49 3.47 10.46 4.01
C TRP A 49 3.14 9.06 4.50
N VAL A 50 2.07 8.98 5.27
CA VAL A 50 1.46 7.72 5.70
C VAL A 50 0.01 7.70 5.25
N SER A 51 -0.47 6.55 4.81
CA SER A 51 -1.86 6.40 4.40
C SER A 51 -2.50 5.21 5.11
N LEU A 52 -3.72 5.44 5.60
CA LEU A 52 -4.66 4.41 6.01
C LEU A 52 -5.63 4.19 4.84
N VAL A 53 -5.66 2.97 4.32
CA VAL A 53 -6.49 2.61 3.16
C VAL A 53 -7.36 1.43 3.50
N ALA A 54 -8.68 1.58 3.33
CA ALA A 54 -9.67 0.54 3.56
C ALA A 54 -10.48 0.27 2.29
N PHE A 55 -10.71 -0.99 1.96
CA PHE A 55 -11.42 -1.39 0.74
C PHE A 55 -11.90 -2.83 0.76
N VAL A 56 -12.73 -3.17 -0.21
CA VAL A 56 -13.08 -4.55 -0.55
C VAL A 56 -12.10 -5.06 -1.57
N ARG A 57 -11.42 -6.16 -1.29
CA ARG A 57 -10.51 -6.82 -2.24
C ARG A 57 -11.19 -8.04 -2.85
N VAL A 58 -11.14 -8.13 -4.17
CA VAL A 58 -11.50 -9.32 -4.94
C VAL A 58 -10.23 -9.84 -5.63
N VAL A 59 -9.90 -11.11 -5.42
CA VAL A 59 -8.71 -11.74 -6.01
C VAL A 59 -9.15 -12.86 -6.95
N ALA A 60 -8.68 -12.79 -8.19
CA ALA A 60 -8.83 -13.86 -9.16
C ALA A 60 -7.46 -14.39 -9.60
N PRO A 61 -7.20 -15.71 -9.54
CA PRO A 61 -5.97 -16.29 -10.07
C PRO A 61 -5.84 -15.98 -11.58
N ALA A 62 -4.60 -15.80 -12.07
CA ALA A 62 -4.35 -15.51 -13.49
C ALA A 62 -4.72 -16.68 -14.41
N ARG A 63 -4.69 -17.91 -13.88
CA ARG A 63 -5.22 -19.10 -14.56
C ARG A 63 -6.68 -19.28 -14.19
N ALA A 64 -7.50 -19.72 -15.14
CA ALA A 64 -8.97 -19.82 -15.09
C ALA A 64 -9.53 -20.80 -14.03
N LEU A 65 -9.04 -20.69 -12.79
CA LEU A 65 -9.69 -21.33 -11.66
C LEU A 65 -10.85 -20.42 -11.24
N PRO A 66 -12.04 -20.98 -11.02
CA PRO A 66 -13.16 -20.19 -10.55
C PRO A 66 -12.80 -19.54 -9.21
N ALA A 67 -13.09 -18.25 -9.09
CA ALA A 67 -12.97 -17.55 -7.82
C ALA A 67 -13.89 -18.24 -6.80
N VAL A 68 -13.32 -18.70 -5.69
CA VAL A 68 -14.12 -19.24 -4.58
C VAL A 68 -14.63 -18.04 -3.79
N PRO A 69 -15.92 -17.67 -3.86
CA PRO A 69 -16.40 -16.37 -3.41
C PRO A 69 -15.99 -16.01 -1.98
N TRP A 70 -16.09 -16.95 -1.04
CA TRP A 70 -15.74 -16.72 0.37
C TRP A 70 -14.23 -16.62 0.64
N LEU A 71 -13.39 -17.06 -0.32
CA LEU A 71 -11.93 -17.00 -0.21
C LEU A 71 -11.36 -15.83 -0.99
N SER A 72 -12.02 -15.47 -2.10
CA SER A 72 -11.54 -14.48 -3.06
C SER A 72 -12.02 -13.05 -2.77
N ILE A 73 -13.08 -12.89 -1.95
CA ILE A 73 -13.64 -11.58 -1.60
C ILE A 73 -13.47 -11.37 -0.10
N PHE A 74 -12.78 -10.29 0.26
CA PHE A 74 -12.53 -9.95 1.65
C PHE A 74 -12.28 -8.45 1.85
N LEU A 75 -12.48 -8.01 3.08
CA LEU A 75 -12.16 -6.66 3.51
C LEU A 75 -10.70 -6.57 3.92
N GLU A 76 -10.08 -5.46 3.55
CA GLU A 76 -8.71 -5.14 3.91
C GLU A 76 -8.60 -3.70 4.38
N THR A 77 -7.81 -3.48 5.42
CA THR A 77 -7.37 -2.14 5.85
C THR A 77 -5.88 -2.20 6.06
N HIS A 78 -5.14 -1.27 5.46
CA HIS A 78 -3.70 -1.25 5.63
C HIS A 78 -3.15 0.15 5.90
N VAL A 79 -2.06 0.20 6.65
CA VAL A 79 -1.22 1.38 6.85
C VAL A 79 0.01 1.23 5.95
N ARG A 80 0.25 2.21 5.08
CA ARG A 80 1.39 2.20 4.16
C ARG A 80 2.12 3.54 4.16
N THR A 81 3.40 3.50 3.82
CA THR A 81 4.19 4.69 3.51
C THR A 81 4.75 4.62 2.09
N TYR A 82 5.31 5.71 1.62
CA TYR A 82 5.83 5.89 0.27
C TYR A 82 7.34 5.79 0.29
N VAL A 83 7.89 5.00 -0.61
CA VAL A 83 9.31 4.65 -0.57
C VAL A 83 9.94 4.66 -1.96
N ARG A 84 11.30 4.78 -1.94
CA ARG A 84 12.17 4.43 -3.04
C ARG A 84 12.88 3.12 -2.71
N GLY A 85 12.74 2.15 -3.58
CA GLY A 85 13.41 0.87 -3.44
C GLY A 85 14.91 0.92 -3.76
N PRO A 86 15.63 -0.19 -3.51
CA PRO A 86 17.05 -0.29 -3.83
C PRO A 86 17.38 -0.09 -5.31
N ASP A 87 16.42 -0.35 -6.19
CA ASP A 87 16.48 -0.13 -7.64
C ASP A 87 16.18 1.31 -8.07
N GLY A 88 15.94 2.22 -7.11
CA GLY A 88 15.54 3.60 -7.35
C GLY A 88 14.07 3.78 -7.72
N GLY A 89 13.32 2.69 -7.87
CA GLY A 89 11.90 2.72 -8.19
C GLY A 89 11.06 3.33 -7.06
N ARG A 90 9.95 3.99 -7.42
CA ARG A 90 9.01 4.56 -6.46
C ARG A 90 7.88 3.58 -6.18
N GLY A 91 7.53 3.40 -4.91
CA GLY A 91 6.48 2.46 -4.52
C GLY A 91 5.95 2.71 -3.13
N VAL A 92 5.28 1.70 -2.58
CA VAL A 92 4.76 1.71 -1.21
C VAL A 92 5.42 0.61 -0.38
N TRP A 93 5.49 0.84 0.93
CA TRP A 93 5.86 -0.12 1.95
C TRP A 93 4.71 -0.27 2.94
N PHE A 94 4.26 -1.49 3.18
CA PHE A 94 3.22 -1.74 4.15
C PHE A 94 3.81 -1.78 5.57
N LEU A 95 3.32 -0.88 6.42
CA LEU A 95 3.63 -0.86 7.86
C LEU A 95 2.72 -1.82 8.62
N SER A 96 1.49 -2.00 8.14
CA SER A 96 0.50 -2.92 8.70
C SER A 96 -0.56 -3.25 7.66
N LEU A 97 -1.09 -4.47 7.70
CA LEU A 97 -2.17 -4.92 6.83
C LEU A 97 -3.14 -5.80 7.63
N ASP A 98 -4.38 -5.40 7.72
CA ASP A 98 -5.44 -6.09 8.44
C ASP A 98 -6.44 -6.68 7.44
N ALA A 99 -6.72 -7.99 7.51
CA ALA A 99 -7.66 -8.68 6.64
C ALA A 99 -8.64 -9.53 7.45
N ASP A 100 -9.89 -9.64 6.96
CA ASP A 100 -10.94 -10.41 7.64
C ASP A 100 -10.89 -11.91 7.36
N ARG A 101 -10.06 -12.35 6.42
CA ARG A 101 -9.84 -13.76 6.08
C ARG A 101 -8.51 -14.28 6.62
N LEU A 102 -8.58 -15.32 7.44
CA LEU A 102 -7.39 -15.96 8.00
C LEU A 102 -6.44 -16.47 6.91
N VAL A 103 -6.99 -17.10 5.87
CA VAL A 103 -6.18 -17.64 4.75
C VAL A 103 -5.42 -16.52 4.03
N ALA A 104 -6.06 -15.38 3.75
CA ALA A 104 -5.41 -14.22 3.16
C ALA A 104 -4.28 -13.70 4.07
N THR A 105 -4.51 -13.65 5.39
CA THR A 105 -3.50 -13.25 6.38
C THR A 105 -2.31 -14.19 6.39
N VAL A 106 -2.54 -15.50 6.36
CA VAL A 106 -1.48 -16.52 6.36
C VAL A 106 -0.66 -16.44 5.06
N ILE A 107 -1.32 -16.36 3.91
CA ILE A 107 -0.65 -16.20 2.61
C ILE A 107 0.16 -14.89 2.60
N GLY A 108 -0.42 -13.77 3.05
CA GLY A 108 0.26 -12.49 3.13
C GLY A 108 1.56 -12.56 3.94
N ARG A 109 1.54 -13.25 5.08
CA ARG A 109 2.72 -13.43 5.94
C ARG A 109 3.74 -14.39 5.36
N GLN A 110 3.30 -15.59 5.01
CA GLN A 110 4.22 -16.71 4.69
C GLN A 110 4.74 -16.62 3.26
N VAL A 111 3.90 -16.17 2.33
CA VAL A 111 4.27 -16.08 0.92
C VAL A 111 4.84 -14.71 0.59
N PHE A 112 4.22 -13.64 1.09
CA PHE A 112 4.59 -12.26 0.71
C PHE A 112 5.38 -11.50 1.79
N GLY A 113 5.64 -12.09 2.96
CA GLY A 113 6.41 -11.42 4.04
C GLY A 113 5.75 -10.13 4.54
N LEU A 114 4.45 -9.95 4.31
CA LEU A 114 3.74 -8.74 4.68
C LEU A 114 3.34 -8.74 6.17
N PRO A 115 3.27 -7.57 6.83
CA PRO A 115 2.88 -7.44 8.23
C PRO A 115 1.36 -7.60 8.41
N CYS A 116 0.83 -8.77 7.99
CA CYS A 116 -0.59 -9.04 7.98
C CYS A 116 -1.13 -9.40 9.37
N HIS A 117 -2.32 -8.93 9.70
CA HIS A 117 -3.07 -9.23 10.92
C HIS A 117 -4.44 -9.81 10.57
N TRP A 118 -4.82 -10.89 11.24
CA TRP A 118 -6.17 -11.39 11.14
C TRP A 118 -7.09 -10.55 12.02
N SER A 119 -8.04 -9.89 11.39
CA SER A 119 -8.89 -8.90 12.03
C SER A 119 -10.37 -9.18 11.77
N ARG A 120 -11.23 -8.54 12.51
CA ARG A 120 -12.65 -8.46 12.22
C ARG A 120 -12.89 -7.14 11.50
N LEU A 121 -13.25 -7.20 10.24
CA LEU A 121 -13.61 -6.03 9.46
C LEU A 121 -15.10 -6.05 9.16
N ARG A 122 -15.70 -4.86 9.07
CA ARG A 122 -17.07 -4.62 8.63
C ARG A 122 -17.09 -3.41 7.73
N LEU A 123 -17.91 -3.46 6.72
CA LEU A 123 -18.23 -2.35 5.84
C LEU A 123 -19.73 -2.11 5.89
N GLU A 124 -20.11 -0.88 6.14
CA GLU A 124 -21.49 -0.40 6.04
C GLU A 124 -21.52 0.72 4.99
N THR A 125 -22.62 0.83 4.27
CA THR A 125 -22.79 1.86 3.23
C THR A 125 -24.17 2.47 3.33
N ALA A 126 -24.23 3.82 3.26
CA ALA A 126 -25.46 4.57 3.27
C ALA A 126 -25.34 5.73 2.26
N GLY A 127 -25.96 5.58 1.09
CA GLY A 127 -25.79 6.53 -0.01
C GLY A 127 -24.34 6.60 -0.48
N ASP A 128 -23.77 7.79 -0.40
CA ASP A 128 -22.39 8.12 -0.73
C ASP A 128 -21.41 7.93 0.43
N VAL A 129 -21.87 7.47 1.59
CA VAL A 129 -21.04 7.25 2.79
C VAL A 129 -20.63 5.79 2.90
N VAL A 130 -19.36 5.56 3.17
CA VAL A 130 -18.79 4.26 3.54
C VAL A 130 -18.24 4.32 4.95
N VAL A 131 -18.54 3.29 5.76
CA VAL A 131 -18.05 3.14 7.12
C VAL A 131 -17.26 1.84 7.24
N TYR A 132 -15.98 1.95 7.53
CA TYR A 132 -15.11 0.80 7.79
C TYR A 132 -14.85 0.69 9.29
N ASN A 133 -15.08 -0.52 9.81
CA ASN A 133 -14.72 -0.89 11.17
C ASN A 133 -13.69 -2.01 11.11
N THR A 134 -12.50 -1.78 11.66
CA THR A 134 -11.43 -2.76 11.74
C THR A 134 -11.07 -3.03 13.20
N ARG A 135 -11.01 -4.29 13.60
CA ARG A 135 -10.63 -4.68 14.96
C ARG A 135 -9.73 -5.91 14.92
N ARG A 136 -8.49 -5.76 15.37
CA ARG A 136 -7.54 -6.89 15.48
C ARG A 136 -8.03 -7.94 16.45
N ARG A 137 -7.87 -9.18 16.08
CA ARG A 137 -8.19 -10.33 16.95
C ARG A 137 -7.07 -10.62 17.94
N ARG A 138 -5.81 -10.26 17.58
CA ARG A 138 -4.63 -10.43 18.44
C ARG A 138 -3.65 -9.25 18.21
N PRO A 139 -2.91 -8.79 19.24
CA PRO A 139 -3.10 -9.17 20.63
C PRO A 139 -4.48 -8.73 21.15
N ARG A 140 -4.96 -9.36 22.20
CA ARG A 140 -6.25 -8.97 22.80
C ARG A 140 -6.16 -7.70 23.65
N ARG A 141 -4.95 -7.34 24.10
CA ARG A 141 -4.65 -6.12 24.85
C ARG A 141 -3.23 -5.66 24.50
N PRO A 142 -2.98 -4.36 24.25
CA PRO A 142 -4.03 -3.34 24.04
C PRO A 142 -4.88 -3.70 22.81
N ARG A 143 -6.14 -3.26 22.82
CA ARG A 143 -7.05 -3.48 21.69
C ARG A 143 -6.71 -2.49 20.59
N VAL A 144 -6.37 -2.99 19.41
CA VAL A 144 -6.15 -2.16 18.22
C VAL A 144 -7.41 -2.21 17.37
N HIS A 145 -7.98 -1.04 17.11
CA HIS A 145 -9.17 -0.87 16.27
C HIS A 145 -9.09 0.44 15.50
N SER A 146 -9.90 0.53 14.48
CA SER A 146 -10.10 1.73 13.67
C SER A 146 -11.54 1.77 13.20
N GLN A 147 -12.15 2.94 13.27
CA GLN A 147 -13.45 3.25 12.66
C GLN A 147 -13.28 4.50 11.82
N ILE A 148 -13.56 4.40 10.55
CA ILE A 148 -13.54 5.54 9.63
C ILE A 148 -14.87 5.62 8.91
N ALA A 149 -15.45 6.81 8.84
CA ALA A 149 -16.60 7.13 8.02
C ALA A 149 -16.19 8.19 7.00
N VAL A 150 -16.40 7.90 5.73
CA VAL A 150 -15.98 8.74 4.62
C VAL A 150 -17.15 8.94 3.66
N ALA A 151 -17.45 10.19 3.35
CA ALA A 151 -18.36 10.54 2.27
C ALA A 151 -17.58 10.72 0.97
N MET A 152 -18.11 10.16 -0.11
CA MET A 152 -17.59 10.37 -1.47
C MET A 152 -17.87 11.81 -1.89
N GLY A 153 -16.84 12.52 -2.29
CA GLY A 153 -16.93 13.85 -2.86
C GLY A 153 -16.88 13.81 -4.39
N GLU A 154 -16.64 14.99 -4.96
CA GLU A 154 -16.63 15.17 -6.41
C GLU A 154 -15.46 14.41 -7.06
N PRO A 155 -15.68 13.83 -8.25
CA PRO A 155 -14.61 13.26 -9.08
C PRO A 155 -13.57 14.33 -9.43
N ILE A 156 -12.30 13.93 -9.41
CA ILE A 156 -11.19 14.81 -9.78
C ILE A 156 -10.89 14.60 -11.26
N ALA A 157 -11.13 15.60 -12.07
CA ALA A 157 -10.78 15.52 -13.49
C ALA A 157 -9.26 15.28 -13.66
N PRO A 158 -8.81 14.50 -14.66
CA PRO A 158 -7.39 14.20 -14.87
C PRO A 158 -6.48 15.43 -14.96
N ALA A 159 -7.01 16.55 -15.48
CA ALA A 159 -6.31 17.83 -15.59
C ALA A 159 -6.18 18.56 -14.22
N GLU A 160 -7.05 18.27 -13.28
CA GLU A 160 -7.11 18.89 -11.95
C GLU A 160 -6.32 18.12 -10.89
N LEU A 161 -5.82 16.93 -11.23
CA LEU A 161 -4.99 16.13 -10.32
C LEU A 161 -3.73 16.93 -9.96
N THR A 162 -3.56 17.22 -8.69
CA THR A 162 -2.37 17.88 -8.15
C THR A 162 -1.17 16.94 -8.10
N ALA A 163 0.01 17.49 -7.81
CA ALA A 163 1.21 16.67 -7.54
C ALA A 163 1.00 15.73 -6.35
N ALA A 164 0.27 16.20 -5.32
CA ALA A 164 -0.06 15.40 -4.14
C ALA A 164 -1.02 14.26 -4.46
N ASP A 165 -2.08 14.51 -5.24
CA ASP A 165 -3.02 13.45 -5.66
C ASP A 165 -2.28 12.35 -6.43
N ARG A 166 -1.40 12.73 -7.38
CA ARG A 166 -0.58 11.76 -8.13
C ARG A 166 0.42 11.03 -7.25
N PHE A 167 1.05 11.72 -6.30
CA PHE A 167 1.99 11.10 -5.37
C PHE A 167 1.30 10.07 -4.48
N LEU A 168 0.11 10.38 -3.95
CA LEU A 168 -0.60 9.57 -2.97
C LEU A 168 -1.41 8.43 -3.62
N ALA A 169 -2.05 8.68 -4.77
CA ALA A 169 -2.95 7.72 -5.39
C ALA A 169 -2.27 6.84 -6.47
N ALA A 170 -1.25 7.35 -7.19
CA ALA A 170 -0.64 6.65 -8.32
C ALA A 170 0.64 5.89 -7.92
N ARG A 171 0.55 4.95 -6.98
CA ARG A 171 1.65 4.10 -6.52
C ARG A 171 1.37 2.63 -6.83
N PHE A 172 1.89 2.19 -7.95
CA PHE A 172 1.58 0.87 -8.52
C PHE A 172 2.74 -0.12 -8.41
N ARG A 173 3.61 0.09 -7.44
CA ARG A 173 4.65 -0.85 -7.03
C ARG A 173 4.65 -0.96 -5.52
N MET A 174 4.72 -2.19 -5.02
CA MET A 174 4.98 -2.43 -3.60
C MET A 174 6.35 -3.06 -3.41
N TYR A 175 7.00 -2.70 -2.33
CA TYR A 175 8.21 -3.35 -1.85
C TYR A 175 7.92 -4.13 -0.58
N ALA A 176 8.56 -5.28 -0.41
CA ALA A 176 8.40 -6.10 0.78
C ALA A 176 9.68 -6.89 1.07
N PRO A 177 9.88 -7.38 2.33
CA PRO A 177 11.04 -8.14 2.70
C PRO A 177 11.05 -9.51 1.99
N GLY A 178 12.19 -9.88 1.44
CA GLY A 178 12.46 -11.17 0.82
C GLY A 178 13.54 -11.95 1.58
N ARG A 179 13.82 -13.18 1.14
CA ARG A 179 14.86 -14.03 1.77
C ARG A 179 16.25 -13.39 1.73
N ASN A 180 16.58 -12.68 0.66
CA ASN A 180 17.89 -12.11 0.41
C ASN A 180 17.82 -10.59 0.16
N GLY A 181 17.04 -9.86 0.97
CA GLY A 181 16.84 -8.42 0.83
C GLY A 181 15.40 -8.03 0.56
N VAL A 182 15.17 -7.21 -0.44
CA VAL A 182 13.86 -6.67 -0.79
C VAL A 182 13.42 -7.20 -2.14
N TYR A 183 12.14 -7.44 -2.30
CA TYR A 183 11.55 -7.68 -3.61
C TYR A 183 10.48 -6.64 -3.92
N ALA A 184 10.18 -6.46 -5.20
CA ALA A 184 9.09 -5.62 -5.69
C ALA A 184 7.99 -6.46 -6.33
N ILE A 185 6.77 -5.94 -6.30
CA ILE A 185 5.64 -6.41 -7.12
C ILE A 185 5.06 -5.20 -7.81
N ASP A 186 4.96 -5.27 -9.13
CA ASP A 186 4.31 -4.26 -9.94
C ASP A 186 2.82 -4.55 -10.06
N VAL A 187 2.03 -3.49 -10.04
CA VAL A 187 0.59 -3.50 -10.22
C VAL A 187 0.25 -2.60 -11.41
N ALA A 188 -0.52 -3.09 -12.36
CA ALA A 188 -1.00 -2.30 -13.50
C ALA A 188 -2.51 -2.16 -13.38
N PRO A 189 -3.00 -1.02 -12.86
CA PRO A 189 -4.43 -0.76 -12.80
C PRO A 189 -4.97 -0.46 -14.19
N GLU A 190 -6.22 -0.83 -14.42
CA GLU A 190 -7.02 -0.26 -15.50
C GLU A 190 -7.37 1.20 -15.16
N PRO A 191 -7.77 2.03 -16.11
CA PRO A 191 -8.21 3.40 -15.84
C PRO A 191 -9.31 3.42 -14.76
N TYR A 192 -9.17 4.28 -13.78
CA TYR A 192 -10.10 4.44 -12.67
C TYR A 192 -10.35 5.90 -12.35
N GLU A 193 -11.49 6.18 -11.74
CA GLU A 193 -11.88 7.49 -11.28
C GLU A 193 -11.44 7.70 -9.84
N LEU A 194 -10.78 8.82 -9.57
CA LEU A 194 -10.42 9.26 -8.24
C LEU A 194 -11.30 10.44 -7.85
N SER A 195 -11.90 10.36 -6.67
CA SER A 195 -12.74 11.44 -6.10
C SER A 195 -12.08 12.03 -4.87
N ARG A 196 -12.40 13.28 -4.55
CA ARG A 196 -12.20 13.81 -3.21
C ARG A 196 -13.00 12.98 -2.22
N ALA A 197 -12.61 13.01 -0.96
CA ALA A 197 -13.34 12.37 0.10
C ALA A 197 -13.41 13.27 1.32
N HIS A 198 -14.55 13.25 2.02
CA HIS A 198 -14.78 13.99 3.26
C HIS A 198 -14.78 13.01 4.42
N VAL A 199 -13.87 13.20 5.37
CA VAL A 199 -13.82 12.37 6.57
C VAL A 199 -14.89 12.88 7.54
N LEU A 200 -15.91 12.04 7.80
CA LEU A 200 -17.02 12.34 8.71
C LEU A 200 -16.72 11.85 10.13
N HIS A 201 -15.94 10.77 10.25
CA HIS A 201 -15.52 10.21 11.53
C HIS A 201 -14.17 9.51 11.38
N LEU A 202 -13.32 9.69 12.37
CA LEU A 202 -12.02 9.03 12.45
C LEU A 202 -11.70 8.67 13.91
N GLU A 203 -11.64 7.39 14.19
CA GLU A 203 -11.07 6.83 15.42
C GLU A 203 -10.06 5.76 14.97
N ASP A 204 -8.76 6.05 15.03
CA ASP A 204 -7.75 5.14 14.49
C ASP A 204 -6.64 4.82 15.48
N GLY A 205 -6.45 3.51 15.70
CA GLY A 205 -5.33 2.95 16.43
C GLY A 205 -4.39 2.10 15.58
N LEU A 206 -4.67 1.95 14.25
CA LEU A 206 -3.85 1.13 13.37
C LEU A 206 -2.53 1.82 13.04
N VAL A 207 -2.55 3.14 12.81
CA VAL A 207 -1.34 3.93 12.58
C VAL A 207 -0.47 3.92 13.83
N ALA A 208 -1.04 4.20 15.00
CA ALA A 208 -0.31 4.14 16.28
C ALA A 208 0.29 2.75 16.57
N ALA A 209 -0.40 1.69 16.17
CA ALA A 209 0.07 0.31 16.33
C ALA A 209 1.30 -0.03 15.44
N THR A 210 1.68 0.84 14.50
CA THR A 210 2.94 0.71 13.73
C THR A 210 4.15 1.33 14.43
N GLY A 211 3.95 2.00 15.56
CA GLY A 211 4.99 2.72 16.30
C GLY A 211 5.08 4.21 15.94
N LEU A 212 4.20 4.70 15.08
CA LEU A 212 4.09 6.12 14.77
C LEU A 212 3.19 6.82 15.79
N GLU A 213 3.35 8.13 15.92
CA GLU A 213 2.41 8.95 16.69
C GLU A 213 0.99 8.83 16.11
N ALA A 214 -0.02 8.84 16.99
CA ALA A 214 -1.42 8.77 16.55
C ALA A 214 -1.74 9.99 15.68
N PRO A 215 -2.34 9.78 14.50
CA PRO A 215 -2.62 10.89 13.60
C PRO A 215 -3.71 11.79 14.17
N ALA A 216 -3.54 13.10 13.96
CA ALA A 216 -4.60 14.08 14.06
C ALA A 216 -5.53 13.98 12.82
N GLU A 217 -6.18 15.07 12.44
CA GLU A 217 -6.96 15.09 11.20
C GLU A 217 -6.07 14.82 9.97
N PRO A 218 -6.56 14.06 8.96
CA PRO A 218 -5.80 13.81 7.75
C PRO A 218 -5.63 15.11 6.94
N ALA A 219 -4.46 15.25 6.31
CA ALA A 219 -4.16 16.39 5.44
C ALA A 219 -5.00 16.36 4.15
N THR A 220 -5.35 15.16 3.69
CA THR A 220 -6.24 14.94 2.53
C THR A 220 -6.81 13.53 2.55
N ALA A 221 -7.93 13.34 1.88
CA ALA A 221 -8.55 12.01 1.71
C ALA A 221 -9.06 11.84 0.27
N HIS A 222 -9.02 10.59 -0.21
CA HIS A 222 -9.51 10.20 -1.52
C HIS A 222 -10.46 9.02 -1.43
N TYR A 223 -11.35 8.95 -2.41
CA TYR A 223 -12.21 7.80 -2.64
C TYR A 223 -12.08 7.31 -4.08
N CYS A 224 -12.18 5.99 -4.26
CA CYS A 224 -12.31 5.36 -5.56
C CYS A 224 -13.42 4.30 -5.46
N GLY A 225 -14.43 4.39 -6.33
CA GLY A 225 -15.56 3.47 -6.34
C GLY A 225 -15.18 2.04 -6.68
N GLY A 226 -14.23 1.88 -7.61
CA GLY A 226 -13.71 0.59 -8.02
C GLY A 226 -12.53 0.71 -8.96
N MET A 227 -11.62 -0.26 -8.90
CA MET A 227 -10.44 -0.32 -9.76
C MET A 227 -10.04 -1.77 -10.00
N GLU A 228 -9.89 -2.17 -11.26
CA GLU A 228 -9.30 -3.44 -11.63
C GLU A 228 -7.80 -3.31 -11.85
N ALA A 229 -7.05 -4.34 -11.47
CA ALA A 229 -5.60 -4.31 -11.56
C ALA A 229 -5.02 -5.70 -11.91
N ARG A 230 -4.00 -5.69 -12.76
CA ARG A 230 -3.13 -6.84 -13.01
C ARG A 230 -1.93 -6.76 -12.09
N VAL A 231 -1.61 -7.86 -11.43
CA VAL A 231 -0.49 -7.95 -10.49
C VAL A 231 0.58 -8.85 -11.05
N GLY A 232 1.80 -8.35 -11.10
CA GLY A 232 2.97 -9.06 -11.60
C GLY A 232 3.55 -10.08 -10.62
N PRO A 233 4.58 -10.82 -11.02
CA PRO A 233 5.35 -11.69 -10.14
C PRO A 233 6.22 -10.88 -9.17
N ARG A 234 6.77 -11.57 -8.16
CA ARG A 234 7.81 -11.01 -7.31
C ARG A 234 9.11 -10.86 -8.10
N ILE A 235 9.70 -9.68 -8.03
CA ILE A 235 10.95 -9.33 -8.68
C ILE A 235 11.98 -9.03 -7.59
N ALA A 236 13.04 -9.81 -7.49
CA ALA A 236 14.14 -9.50 -6.57
C ALA A 236 14.75 -8.16 -6.96
N VAL A 237 14.94 -7.26 -5.98
CA VAL A 237 15.54 -5.95 -6.23
C VAL A 237 16.91 -5.91 -5.59
N THR A 238 17.92 -5.64 -6.42
CA THR A 238 19.30 -5.44 -5.99
C THR A 238 19.64 -3.96 -5.99
N ASN A 239 20.56 -3.57 -5.14
CA ASN A 239 21.03 -2.19 -5.07
C ASN A 239 21.73 -1.81 -6.38
N SER A 240 21.14 -0.91 -7.17
CA SER A 240 21.68 -0.46 -8.46
C SER A 240 23.06 0.21 -8.36
N GLY A 241 23.56 0.44 -7.13
CA GLY A 241 24.87 1.02 -6.85
C GLY A 241 26.00 -0.01 -6.63
N MET A 242 25.72 -1.32 -6.60
CA MET A 242 26.73 -2.35 -6.41
C MET A 242 26.95 -3.12 -7.71
N ALA A 243 28.06 -2.85 -8.42
CA ALA A 243 28.52 -3.74 -9.48
C ALA A 243 29.11 -5.00 -8.83
N HIS A 244 28.64 -6.17 -9.21
CA HIS A 244 29.31 -7.43 -8.88
C HIS A 244 30.47 -7.65 -9.86
N ASP A 245 31.63 -7.99 -9.35
CA ASP A 245 32.71 -8.51 -10.18
C ASP A 245 32.37 -9.95 -10.67
N ALA A 246 33.13 -10.43 -11.66
CA ALA A 246 32.93 -11.77 -12.25
C ALA A 246 33.10 -12.94 -11.24
N LYS A 247 33.39 -12.64 -9.95
CA LYS A 247 33.59 -13.63 -8.88
C LYS A 247 32.51 -13.49 -7.77
N GLY A 248 31.47 -12.64 -7.97
CA GLY A 248 30.36 -12.49 -7.01
C GLY A 248 30.68 -11.63 -5.78
N SER A 249 31.81 -10.91 -5.78
CA SER A 249 32.17 -9.98 -4.71
C SER A 249 31.56 -8.59 -4.96
N VAL A 250 31.11 -7.92 -3.91
CA VAL A 250 30.49 -6.61 -4.02
C VAL A 250 31.57 -5.53 -4.05
N VAL A 251 31.72 -4.85 -5.19
CA VAL A 251 32.67 -3.74 -5.34
C VAL A 251 31.88 -2.40 -5.33
N PRO A 252 32.15 -1.47 -4.41
CA PRO A 252 31.53 -0.14 -4.43
C PRO A 252 31.99 0.64 -5.67
N ARG A 253 31.04 1.23 -6.41
CA ARG A 253 31.39 2.15 -7.50
C ARG A 253 32.01 3.42 -6.94
N PRO A 254 33.10 3.93 -7.55
CA PRO A 254 33.66 5.23 -7.16
C PRO A 254 32.67 6.36 -7.44
N ILE A 255 32.51 7.25 -6.49
CA ILE A 255 31.54 8.36 -6.48
C ILE A 255 31.96 9.54 -7.39
N PHE A 256 33.17 9.48 -8.00
CA PHE A 256 33.66 10.55 -8.88
C PHE A 256 34.10 10.00 -10.24
N PRO A 257 33.79 10.70 -11.35
CA PRO A 257 34.37 10.36 -12.65
C PRO A 257 35.90 10.62 -12.60
N THR A 258 36.64 9.60 -12.94
CA THR A 258 38.09 9.78 -13.26
C THR A 258 38.18 10.60 -14.53
N ALA A 259 38.97 11.66 -14.47
CA ALA A 259 39.28 12.58 -15.57
C ALA A 259 39.90 11.86 -16.77
#